data_997999c11c31c5fc7011dc0ae0694ea2
#
_entry.id   997999c11c31c5fc7011dc0ae0694ea2
#
_cell.length_a   1.000
_cell.length_b   1.000
_cell.length_c   1.000
_cell.angle_alpha   90.00
_cell.angle_beta   90.00
_cell.angle_gamma   90.00
#
_symmetry.space_group_name_H-M   'P 1'
#
loop_
_entity.id
_entity.type
_entity.pdbx_description
1 polymer ?
#
loop_
_entity_poly.entity_id
_entity_poly.type
_entity_poly.pdbx_seq_one_letter_code
_entity_poly.pdbx_strand_id
1 'polypeptide(L)'
;MNRKACVVTGASRGMGRGIALVLAKEAGCRVYATARDKEALNTLAKEVSQSDSDGQIVPCELDQNDDQAVRNFVQSFQTKENRIDLLVNSAYAGLVAIAPHCGKPFWERPISVFDASLMIGLRSSYVMSSLFAPMMVKQKSGLMIQVSSFGGVQYLFDVGYGVGKAGLDRLSADMAAELKPHGVYAITLHPGAAVTEVTAFPDGETPIFSGRAVTALLNKANKDHLEKLNGKVVQAAELAVDYDFVDIDGKMPTGVEITKTWRDAMSSPLIQYSFEADLPDPSKSLNHPDVSAFFPGAKNYKV
;
A
#
# COMPACT_ATOMS: atom_id res chain seq x y z
N MET A 1 -16.76 9.44 -21.40
CA MET A 1 -15.91 8.24 -21.25
C MET A 1 -16.25 7.57 -19.91
N ASN A 2 -16.32 6.24 -19.85
CA ASN A 2 -16.53 5.56 -18.57
C ASN A 2 -15.27 5.75 -17.69
N ARG A 3 -15.45 6.32 -16.49
CA ARG A 3 -14.35 6.47 -15.51
C ARG A 3 -13.83 5.10 -15.10
N LYS A 4 -12.51 4.98 -14.89
CA LYS A 4 -11.94 3.77 -14.27
C LYS A 4 -12.46 3.63 -12.85
N ALA A 5 -12.88 2.42 -12.48
CA ALA A 5 -13.37 2.08 -11.15
C ALA A 5 -12.22 1.49 -10.32
N CYS A 6 -11.87 2.17 -9.23
CA CYS A 6 -10.77 1.83 -8.36
C CYS A 6 -11.24 1.62 -6.93
N VAL A 7 -10.62 0.71 -6.21
CA VAL A 7 -10.82 0.51 -4.76
C VAL A 7 -9.50 0.77 -4.05
N VAL A 8 -9.52 1.59 -3.00
CA VAL A 8 -8.35 1.86 -2.16
C VAL A 8 -8.71 1.61 -0.70
N THR A 9 -8.01 0.67 -0.06
CA THR A 9 -8.22 0.38 1.36
C THR A 9 -7.31 1.23 2.24
N GLY A 10 -7.78 1.55 3.47
CA GLY A 10 -7.02 2.41 4.38
C GLY A 10 -6.92 3.86 3.92
N ALA A 11 -7.95 4.37 3.23
CA ALA A 11 -7.91 5.66 2.54
C ALA A 11 -8.25 6.88 3.41
N SER A 12 -8.41 6.72 4.74
CA SER A 12 -8.69 7.85 5.63
C SER A 12 -7.46 8.72 5.93
N ARG A 13 -6.25 8.18 5.81
CA ARG A 13 -4.98 8.86 6.09
C ARG A 13 -3.80 8.23 5.35
N GLY A 14 -2.63 8.86 5.45
CA GLY A 14 -1.35 8.34 4.99
C GLY A 14 -1.34 7.95 3.52
N MET A 15 -0.65 6.86 3.20
CA MET A 15 -0.47 6.38 1.83
C MET A 15 -1.79 6.14 1.12
N GLY A 16 -2.74 5.44 1.77
CA GLY A 16 -4.04 5.16 1.16
C GLY A 16 -4.82 6.41 0.79
N ARG A 17 -4.77 7.47 1.64
CA ARG A 17 -5.41 8.75 1.36
C ARG A 17 -4.75 9.45 0.17
N GLY A 18 -3.42 9.52 0.14
CA GLY A 18 -2.69 10.13 -0.97
C GLY A 18 -2.95 9.42 -2.30
N ILE A 19 -2.91 8.08 -2.30
CA ILE A 19 -3.21 7.27 -3.48
C ILE A 19 -4.65 7.53 -3.97
N ALA A 20 -5.63 7.51 -3.08
CA ALA A 20 -7.03 7.77 -3.44
C ALA A 20 -7.22 9.18 -4.01
N LEU A 21 -6.57 10.17 -3.39
CA LEU A 21 -6.61 11.57 -3.83
C LEU A 21 -6.07 11.73 -5.25
N VAL A 22 -4.87 11.18 -5.53
CA VAL A 22 -4.24 11.30 -6.85
C VAL A 22 -5.03 10.55 -7.92
N LEU A 23 -5.49 9.34 -7.64
CA LEU A 23 -6.35 8.58 -8.56
C LEU A 23 -7.62 9.35 -8.93
N ALA A 24 -8.23 10.05 -7.98
CA ALA A 24 -9.40 10.85 -8.26
C ALA A 24 -9.01 12.16 -8.94
N LYS A 25 -8.11 12.98 -8.35
CA LYS A 25 -7.83 14.35 -8.84
C LYS A 25 -7.01 14.39 -10.12
N GLU A 26 -5.97 13.56 -10.23
CA GLU A 26 -5.04 13.61 -11.37
C GLU A 26 -5.41 12.62 -12.47
N ALA A 27 -6.05 11.48 -12.11
CA ALA A 27 -6.41 10.44 -13.09
C ALA A 27 -7.90 10.38 -13.44
N GLY A 28 -8.75 11.19 -12.82
CA GLY A 28 -10.19 11.23 -13.11
C GLY A 28 -10.94 9.95 -12.77
N CYS A 29 -10.40 9.10 -11.89
CA CYS A 29 -11.00 7.82 -11.51
C CYS A 29 -12.19 8.00 -10.56
N ARG A 30 -13.11 7.01 -10.57
CA ARG A 30 -14.04 6.80 -9.48
C ARG A 30 -13.38 5.87 -8.47
N VAL A 31 -13.11 6.39 -7.27
CA VAL A 31 -12.37 5.69 -6.22
C VAL A 31 -13.28 5.37 -5.06
N TYR A 32 -13.52 4.09 -4.81
CA TYR A 32 -14.16 3.58 -3.61
C TYR A 32 -13.12 3.54 -2.50
N ALA A 33 -13.13 4.58 -1.68
CA ALA A 33 -12.18 4.77 -0.58
C ALA A 33 -12.72 4.12 0.69
N THR A 34 -12.03 3.09 1.22
CA THR A 34 -12.51 2.36 2.39
C THR A 34 -11.66 2.64 3.62
N ALA A 35 -12.29 2.85 4.77
CA ALA A 35 -11.68 2.96 6.09
C ALA A 35 -12.76 2.89 7.19
N ARG A 36 -12.35 2.77 8.46
CA ARG A 36 -13.25 2.84 9.62
C ARG A 36 -13.73 4.27 9.91
N ASP A 37 -12.89 5.26 9.59
CA ASP A 37 -13.15 6.68 9.82
C ASP A 37 -13.93 7.28 8.65
N LYS A 38 -15.25 7.29 8.79
CA LYS A 38 -16.17 7.81 7.79
C LYS A 38 -16.04 9.32 7.57
N GLU A 39 -15.74 10.06 8.62
CA GLU A 39 -15.62 11.53 8.54
C GLU A 39 -14.39 11.93 7.74
N ALA A 40 -13.25 11.25 7.97
CA ALA A 40 -12.05 11.45 7.16
C ALA A 40 -12.29 11.11 5.68
N LEU A 41 -13.05 10.05 5.39
CA LEU A 41 -13.42 9.70 4.01
C LEU A 41 -14.35 10.74 3.38
N ASN A 42 -15.31 11.28 4.11
CA ASN A 42 -16.19 12.35 3.64
C ASN A 42 -15.39 13.64 3.38
N THR A 43 -14.41 13.95 4.22
CA THR A 43 -13.50 15.09 4.03
C THR A 43 -12.70 14.93 2.74
N LEU A 44 -12.17 13.74 2.48
CA LEU A 44 -11.47 13.42 1.23
C LEU A 44 -12.39 13.56 0.02
N ALA A 45 -13.64 13.08 0.10
CA ALA A 45 -14.61 13.20 -0.96
C ALA A 45 -14.97 14.69 -1.27
N LYS A 46 -15.12 15.48 -0.20
CA LYS A 46 -15.37 16.93 -0.34
C LYS A 46 -14.18 17.64 -1.00
N GLU A 47 -12.96 17.32 -0.59
CA GLU A 47 -11.74 17.89 -1.19
C GLU A 47 -11.67 17.64 -2.70
N VAL A 48 -11.99 16.41 -3.14
CA VAL A 48 -12.01 16.09 -4.57
C VAL A 48 -13.15 16.81 -5.30
N SER A 49 -14.36 16.84 -4.72
CA SER A 49 -15.53 17.50 -5.33
C SER A 49 -15.38 19.01 -5.48
N GLN A 50 -14.49 19.63 -4.72
CA GLN A 50 -14.18 21.07 -4.79
C GLN A 50 -13.03 21.39 -5.75
N SER A 51 -12.43 20.38 -6.38
CA SER A 51 -11.39 20.55 -7.39
C SER A 51 -11.96 20.51 -8.81
N ASP A 52 -11.20 20.99 -9.79
CA ASP A 52 -11.57 20.96 -11.21
C ASP A 52 -11.45 19.57 -11.84
N SER A 53 -11.38 18.53 -11.03
CA SER A 53 -11.22 17.14 -11.50
C SER A 53 -12.56 16.51 -11.85
N ASP A 54 -12.57 15.72 -12.91
CA ASP A 54 -13.69 14.82 -13.26
C ASP A 54 -13.80 13.59 -12.35
N GLY A 55 -12.81 13.33 -11.49
CA GLY A 55 -12.79 12.17 -10.62
C GLY A 55 -13.77 12.25 -9.45
N GLN A 56 -13.93 11.13 -8.77
CA GLN A 56 -14.87 11.01 -7.66
C GLN A 56 -14.31 10.11 -6.56
N ILE A 57 -14.46 10.53 -5.30
CA ILE A 57 -14.32 9.64 -4.15
C ILE A 57 -15.71 9.16 -3.73
N VAL A 58 -15.87 7.85 -3.56
CA VAL A 58 -17.04 7.21 -2.96
C VAL A 58 -16.62 6.75 -1.56
N PRO A 59 -17.03 7.45 -0.49
CA PRO A 59 -16.70 7.07 0.88
C PRO A 59 -17.37 5.75 1.27
N CYS A 60 -16.60 4.79 1.77
CA CYS A 60 -17.10 3.49 2.19
C CYS A 60 -16.56 3.16 3.58
N GLU A 61 -17.41 3.32 4.61
CA GLU A 61 -17.06 2.88 5.96
C GLU A 61 -16.91 1.37 5.98
N LEU A 62 -15.74 0.87 6.38
CA LEU A 62 -15.42 -0.55 6.37
C LEU A 62 -14.35 -0.90 7.39
N ASP A 63 -14.64 -1.83 8.28
CA ASP A 63 -13.65 -2.51 9.09
C ASP A 63 -13.15 -3.76 8.36
N GLN A 64 -11.87 -3.80 8.08
CA GLN A 64 -11.21 -4.90 7.39
C GLN A 64 -11.04 -6.17 8.27
N ASN A 65 -11.34 -6.09 9.58
CA ASN A 65 -11.43 -7.26 10.45
C ASN A 65 -12.77 -7.98 10.35
N ASP A 66 -13.79 -7.33 9.82
CA ASP A 66 -15.12 -7.92 9.62
C ASP A 66 -15.25 -8.49 8.21
N ASP A 67 -14.98 -9.77 8.07
CA ASP A 67 -15.10 -10.47 6.78
C ASP A 67 -16.48 -10.38 6.16
N GLN A 68 -17.56 -10.31 6.98
CA GLN A 68 -18.92 -10.18 6.45
C GLN A 68 -19.17 -8.77 5.90
N ALA A 69 -18.69 -7.74 6.60
CA ALA A 69 -18.74 -6.36 6.09
C ALA A 69 -17.94 -6.22 4.79
N VAL A 70 -16.78 -6.86 4.68
CA VAL A 70 -15.98 -6.89 3.44
C VAL A 70 -16.73 -7.56 2.32
N ARG A 71 -17.39 -8.73 2.54
CA ARG A 71 -18.20 -9.40 1.52
C ARG A 71 -19.37 -8.52 1.06
N ASN A 72 -20.08 -7.89 2.00
CA ASN A 72 -21.19 -6.99 1.71
C ASN A 72 -20.74 -5.78 0.88
N PHE A 73 -19.58 -5.21 1.21
CA PHE A 73 -18.97 -4.13 0.43
C PHE A 73 -18.69 -4.57 -1.02
N VAL A 74 -18.04 -5.73 -1.21
CA VAL A 74 -17.73 -6.22 -2.56
C VAL A 74 -19.00 -6.51 -3.35
N GLN A 75 -20.03 -7.11 -2.75
CA GLN A 75 -21.33 -7.31 -3.39
C GLN A 75 -21.99 -5.97 -3.79
N SER A 76 -21.97 -4.99 -2.87
CA SER A 76 -22.49 -3.64 -3.18
C SER A 76 -21.71 -2.96 -4.30
N PHE A 77 -20.37 -3.12 -4.36
CA PHE A 77 -19.55 -2.62 -5.45
C PHE A 77 -19.98 -3.26 -6.79
N GLN A 78 -20.13 -4.59 -6.83
CA GLN A 78 -20.52 -5.34 -8.02
C GLN A 78 -21.93 -4.98 -8.57
N THR A 79 -22.82 -4.44 -7.73
CA THR A 79 -24.14 -3.95 -8.20
C THR A 79 -24.05 -2.56 -8.83
N LYS A 80 -23.01 -1.79 -8.51
CA LYS A 80 -22.84 -0.40 -8.98
C LYS A 80 -21.87 -0.29 -10.15
N GLU A 81 -20.89 -1.19 -10.20
CA GLU A 81 -19.81 -1.17 -11.17
C GLU A 81 -19.77 -2.49 -11.95
N ASN A 82 -19.70 -2.38 -13.27
CA ASN A 82 -19.57 -3.53 -14.16
C ASN A 82 -18.14 -4.06 -14.27
N ARG A 83 -17.19 -3.29 -13.76
CA ARG A 83 -15.75 -3.59 -13.82
C ARG A 83 -15.01 -3.01 -12.62
N ILE A 84 -13.84 -3.57 -12.35
CA ILE A 84 -12.85 -3.00 -11.46
C ILE A 84 -11.51 -2.93 -12.21
N ASP A 85 -10.93 -1.73 -12.30
CA ASP A 85 -9.66 -1.51 -13.00
C ASP A 85 -8.47 -1.67 -12.06
N LEU A 86 -8.64 -1.27 -10.79
CA LEU A 86 -7.56 -1.25 -9.81
C LEU A 86 -8.08 -1.56 -8.40
N LEU A 87 -7.38 -2.47 -7.72
CA LEU A 87 -7.48 -2.66 -6.27
C LEU A 87 -6.15 -2.28 -5.63
N VAL A 88 -6.16 -1.32 -4.70
CA VAL A 88 -5.00 -0.96 -3.88
C VAL A 88 -5.24 -1.37 -2.43
N ASN A 89 -4.49 -2.34 -1.96
CA ASN A 89 -4.49 -2.77 -0.58
C ASN A 89 -3.44 -1.94 0.20
N SER A 90 -3.91 -0.90 0.89
CA SER A 90 -3.08 0.03 1.68
C SER A 90 -3.48 0.11 3.15
N ALA A 91 -4.53 -0.62 3.58
CA ALA A 91 -4.92 -0.67 4.98
C ALA A 91 -3.83 -1.31 5.83
N TYR A 92 -3.41 -0.63 6.91
CA TYR A 92 -2.39 -1.12 7.82
C TYR A 92 -2.57 -0.54 9.22
N ALA A 93 -2.56 -1.40 10.24
CA ALA A 93 -2.71 -1.00 11.64
C ALA A 93 -1.40 -1.12 12.44
N GLY A 94 -0.41 -1.82 11.94
CA GLY A 94 0.80 -2.19 12.69
C GLY A 94 1.61 -0.99 13.19
N LEU A 95 1.79 0.09 12.41
CA LEU A 95 2.58 1.25 12.85
C LEU A 95 2.00 1.91 14.11
N VAL A 96 0.68 2.02 14.19
CA VAL A 96 0.00 2.58 15.38
C VAL A 96 0.17 1.65 16.58
N ALA A 97 0.11 0.33 16.37
CA ALA A 97 0.31 -0.67 17.42
C ALA A 97 1.77 -0.74 17.90
N ILE A 98 2.74 -0.58 16.99
CA ILE A 98 4.18 -0.65 17.29
C ILE A 98 4.65 0.59 18.06
N ALA A 99 4.18 1.77 17.73
CA ALA A 99 4.70 3.04 18.24
C ALA A 99 4.80 3.14 19.77
N PRO A 100 3.81 2.68 20.57
CA PRO A 100 3.92 2.70 22.03
C PRO A 100 4.96 1.72 22.60
N HIS A 101 5.47 0.81 21.78
CA HIS A 101 6.38 -0.26 22.17
C HIS A 101 7.75 -0.15 21.49
N CYS A 102 8.06 1.00 20.85
CA CYS A 102 9.37 1.25 20.29
C CYS A 102 10.49 1.05 21.31
N GLY A 103 11.60 0.46 20.89
CA GLY A 103 12.74 0.15 21.75
C GLY A 103 12.60 -1.11 22.62
N LYS A 104 11.40 -1.72 22.71
CA LYS A 104 11.23 -3.01 23.40
C LYS A 104 11.54 -4.16 22.45
N PRO A 105 12.22 -5.22 22.90
CA PRO A 105 12.39 -6.43 22.12
C PRO A 105 11.03 -7.13 21.91
N PHE A 106 10.91 -7.98 20.89
CA PHE A 106 9.63 -8.60 20.51
C PHE A 106 8.99 -9.44 21.64
N TRP A 107 9.81 -10.07 22.50
CA TRP A 107 9.31 -10.89 23.61
C TRP A 107 8.75 -10.09 24.81
N GLU A 108 8.90 -8.78 24.80
CA GLU A 108 8.31 -7.85 25.79
C GLU A 108 7.12 -7.08 25.22
N ARG A 109 6.79 -7.30 23.95
CA ARG A 109 5.65 -6.65 23.30
C ARG A 109 4.39 -7.48 23.45
N PRO A 110 3.19 -6.86 23.59
CA PRO A 110 1.93 -7.60 23.53
C PRO A 110 1.76 -8.31 22.19
N ILE A 111 1.16 -9.49 22.21
CA ILE A 111 0.85 -10.26 20.98
C ILE A 111 -0.04 -9.44 20.03
N SER A 112 -0.90 -8.58 20.56
CA SER A 112 -1.74 -7.68 19.75
C SER A 112 -0.97 -6.76 18.79
N VAL A 113 0.32 -6.48 19.06
CA VAL A 113 1.19 -5.73 18.11
C VAL A 113 1.46 -6.57 16.86
N PHE A 114 1.75 -7.86 17.04
CA PHE A 114 1.92 -8.79 15.94
C PHE A 114 0.60 -8.97 15.17
N ASP A 115 -0.50 -9.21 15.88
CA ASP A 115 -1.83 -9.37 15.28
C ASP A 115 -2.23 -8.15 14.44
N ALA A 116 -2.01 -6.92 14.95
CA ALA A 116 -2.31 -5.70 14.22
C ALA A 116 -1.57 -5.61 12.88
N SER A 117 -0.32 -6.08 12.83
CA SER A 117 0.48 -6.10 11.61
C SER A 117 -0.02 -7.13 10.60
N LEU A 118 -0.46 -8.31 11.07
CA LEU A 118 -0.88 -9.39 10.20
C LEU A 118 -2.35 -9.32 9.82
N MET A 119 -3.24 -9.01 10.75
CA MET A 119 -4.69 -8.98 10.50
C MET A 119 -5.08 -7.81 9.60
N ILE A 120 -4.64 -6.58 9.94
CA ILE A 120 -4.87 -5.39 9.12
C ILE A 120 -3.57 -5.01 8.39
N GLY A 121 -3.27 -5.74 7.40
CA GLY A 121 -2.09 -5.61 6.53
C GLY A 121 -2.07 -6.79 5.60
N LEU A 122 -1.61 -7.95 6.07
CA LEU A 122 -1.46 -9.13 5.25
C LEU A 122 -2.81 -9.83 5.01
N ARG A 123 -3.52 -10.24 6.09
CA ARG A 123 -4.77 -11.00 5.95
C ARG A 123 -5.86 -10.20 5.23
N SER A 124 -6.06 -8.94 5.62
CA SER A 124 -7.06 -8.08 4.99
C SER A 124 -6.79 -7.88 3.50
N SER A 125 -5.52 -7.77 3.10
CA SER A 125 -5.14 -7.67 1.69
C SER A 125 -5.47 -8.94 0.91
N TYR A 126 -5.23 -10.13 1.50
CA TYR A 126 -5.66 -11.39 0.91
C TYR A 126 -7.18 -11.46 0.74
N VAL A 127 -7.95 -11.14 1.78
CA VAL A 127 -9.42 -11.20 1.76
C VAL A 127 -9.98 -10.27 0.67
N MET A 128 -9.53 -9.03 0.60
CA MET A 128 -9.96 -8.09 -0.45
C MET A 128 -9.60 -8.59 -1.85
N SER A 129 -8.36 -9.06 -2.03
CA SER A 129 -7.88 -9.57 -3.32
C SER A 129 -8.68 -10.80 -3.76
N SER A 130 -8.92 -11.76 -2.87
CA SER A 130 -9.67 -12.99 -3.17
C SER A 130 -11.13 -12.72 -3.57
N LEU A 131 -11.75 -11.69 -2.98
CA LEU A 131 -13.14 -11.35 -3.27
C LEU A 131 -13.29 -10.53 -4.57
N PHE A 132 -12.29 -9.72 -4.96
CA PHE A 132 -12.30 -8.98 -6.23
C PHE A 132 -11.73 -9.76 -7.41
N ALA A 133 -10.86 -10.75 -7.18
CA ALA A 133 -10.25 -11.56 -8.24
C ALA A 133 -11.26 -12.16 -9.22
N PRO A 134 -12.41 -12.75 -8.80
CA PRO A 134 -13.37 -13.32 -9.74
C PRO A 134 -13.92 -12.31 -10.75
N MET A 135 -14.10 -11.05 -10.33
CA MET A 135 -14.55 -9.99 -11.22
C MET A 135 -13.47 -9.64 -12.25
N MET A 136 -12.22 -9.46 -11.82
CA MET A 136 -11.08 -9.18 -12.71
C MET A 136 -10.80 -10.33 -13.67
N VAL A 137 -10.88 -11.58 -13.21
CA VAL A 137 -10.73 -12.79 -14.03
C VAL A 137 -11.81 -12.85 -15.11
N LYS A 138 -13.07 -12.60 -14.76
CA LYS A 138 -14.19 -12.56 -15.72
C LYS A 138 -14.00 -11.49 -16.79
N GLN A 139 -13.50 -10.30 -16.41
CA GLN A 139 -13.25 -9.20 -17.35
C GLN A 139 -11.93 -9.33 -18.11
N LYS A 140 -11.07 -10.31 -17.77
CA LYS A 140 -9.74 -10.57 -18.36
C LYS A 140 -8.81 -9.35 -18.29
N SER A 141 -8.94 -8.56 -17.26
CA SER A 141 -8.12 -7.38 -17.02
C SER A 141 -8.25 -6.93 -15.57
N GLY A 142 -7.22 -6.31 -15.03
CA GLY A 142 -7.22 -5.73 -13.69
C GLY A 142 -5.82 -5.61 -13.15
N LEU A 143 -5.66 -4.70 -12.20
CA LEU A 143 -4.41 -4.49 -11.50
C LEU A 143 -4.67 -4.52 -10.00
N MET A 144 -3.91 -5.35 -9.27
CA MET A 144 -3.88 -5.38 -7.82
C MET A 144 -2.55 -4.85 -7.33
N ILE A 145 -2.56 -3.88 -6.43
CA ILE A 145 -1.35 -3.32 -5.83
C ILE A 145 -1.39 -3.54 -4.32
N GLN A 146 -0.33 -4.17 -3.80
CA GLN A 146 -0.09 -4.30 -2.37
C GLN A 146 0.87 -3.20 -1.92
N VAL A 147 0.46 -2.34 -1.00
CA VAL A 147 1.36 -1.32 -0.43
C VAL A 147 2.16 -1.95 0.70
N SER A 148 3.38 -2.34 0.39
CA SER A 148 4.31 -2.96 1.32
C SER A 148 5.36 -1.96 1.80
N SER A 149 6.55 -2.44 2.09
CA SER A 149 7.67 -1.62 2.58
C SER A 149 8.96 -2.40 2.51
N PHE A 150 10.08 -1.68 2.46
CA PHE A 150 11.42 -2.24 2.62
C PHE A 150 11.61 -3.07 3.91
N GLY A 151 10.74 -2.89 4.90
CA GLY A 151 10.68 -3.77 6.07
C GLY A 151 10.37 -5.24 5.77
N GLY A 152 9.86 -5.56 4.57
CA GLY A 152 9.74 -6.94 4.09
C GLY A 152 11.07 -7.56 3.66
N VAL A 153 12.09 -6.74 3.40
CA VAL A 153 13.42 -7.17 2.93
C VAL A 153 14.44 -7.18 4.06
N GLN A 154 14.34 -6.22 4.97
CA GLN A 154 15.22 -6.14 6.15
C GLN A 154 14.46 -5.75 7.40
N TYR A 155 15.10 -5.92 8.55
CA TYR A 155 14.50 -5.57 9.84
C TYR A 155 14.25 -4.06 9.94
N LEU A 156 12.98 -3.69 10.09
CA LEU A 156 12.53 -2.33 10.43
C LEU A 156 11.45 -2.43 11.52
N PHE A 157 11.51 -1.56 12.52
CA PHE A 157 10.50 -1.32 13.56
C PHE A 157 10.21 -2.53 14.47
N ASP A 158 9.84 -3.69 13.91
CA ASP A 158 9.27 -4.81 14.67
C ASP A 158 9.29 -6.12 13.83
N VAL A 159 9.31 -7.26 14.54
CA VAL A 159 9.24 -8.59 13.90
C VAL A 159 7.93 -8.78 13.13
N GLY A 160 6.78 -8.37 13.71
CA GLY A 160 5.47 -8.47 13.07
C GLY A 160 5.39 -7.56 11.83
N TYR A 161 6.05 -6.40 11.86
CA TYR A 161 6.15 -5.52 10.69
C TYR A 161 6.86 -6.24 9.54
N GLY A 162 8.06 -6.77 9.80
CA GLY A 162 8.85 -7.47 8.79
C GLY A 162 8.11 -8.68 8.22
N VAL A 163 7.55 -9.53 9.07
CA VAL A 163 6.76 -10.71 8.65
C VAL A 163 5.56 -10.31 7.81
N GLY A 164 4.80 -9.29 8.23
CA GLY A 164 3.62 -8.81 7.51
C GLY A 164 3.98 -8.24 6.14
N LYS A 165 5.07 -7.46 6.03
CA LYS A 165 5.52 -6.85 4.77
C LYS A 165 6.14 -7.87 3.82
N ALA A 166 6.99 -8.78 4.31
CA ALA A 166 7.48 -9.92 3.54
C ALA A 166 6.33 -10.82 3.03
N GLY A 167 5.32 -11.04 3.88
CA GLY A 167 4.11 -11.77 3.52
C GLY A 167 3.32 -11.08 2.39
N LEU A 168 3.22 -9.75 2.37
CA LEU A 168 2.59 -9.00 1.28
C LEU A 168 3.35 -9.13 -0.03
N ASP A 169 4.68 -9.06 0.02
CA ASP A 169 5.53 -9.22 -1.16
C ASP A 169 5.36 -10.62 -1.76
N ARG A 170 5.35 -11.65 -0.90
CA ARG A 170 5.09 -13.02 -1.30
C ARG A 170 3.67 -13.22 -1.81
N LEU A 171 2.67 -12.64 -1.17
CA LEU A 171 1.26 -12.68 -1.59
C LEU A 171 1.09 -12.17 -3.02
N SER A 172 1.72 -11.04 -3.38
CA SER A 172 1.70 -10.52 -4.75
C SER A 172 2.29 -11.52 -5.75
N ALA A 173 3.43 -12.13 -5.42
CA ALA A 173 4.10 -13.07 -6.32
C ALA A 173 3.24 -14.32 -6.58
N ASP A 174 2.63 -14.88 -5.53
CA ASP A 174 1.78 -16.06 -5.65
C ASP A 174 0.45 -15.74 -6.39
N MET A 175 -0.20 -14.62 -6.06
CA MET A 175 -1.39 -14.17 -6.79
C MET A 175 -1.08 -13.90 -8.27
N ALA A 176 0.08 -13.30 -8.58
CA ALA A 176 0.49 -13.05 -9.95
C ALA A 176 0.63 -14.34 -10.77
N ALA A 177 1.16 -15.41 -10.16
CA ALA A 177 1.29 -16.69 -10.83
C ALA A 177 -0.09 -17.27 -11.22
N GLU A 178 -1.09 -17.18 -10.33
CA GLU A 178 -2.44 -17.69 -10.58
C GLU A 178 -3.23 -16.77 -11.53
N LEU A 179 -3.04 -15.45 -11.43
CA LEU A 179 -3.82 -14.46 -12.18
C LEU A 179 -3.28 -14.20 -13.61
N LYS A 180 -2.01 -14.48 -13.87
CA LYS A 180 -1.36 -14.23 -15.17
C LYS A 180 -2.11 -14.83 -16.37
N PRO A 181 -2.62 -16.08 -16.33
CA PRO A 181 -3.37 -16.66 -17.46
C PRO A 181 -4.66 -15.90 -17.78
N HIS A 182 -5.14 -15.09 -16.84
CA HIS A 182 -6.39 -14.34 -16.97
C HIS A 182 -6.19 -12.86 -17.33
N GLY A 183 -4.95 -12.42 -17.59
CA GLY A 183 -4.66 -11.02 -17.94
C GLY A 183 -4.85 -10.05 -16.77
N VAL A 184 -4.71 -10.54 -15.54
CA VAL A 184 -4.76 -9.75 -14.30
C VAL A 184 -3.38 -9.72 -13.68
N TYR A 185 -2.97 -8.56 -13.21
CA TYR A 185 -1.64 -8.32 -12.66
C TYR A 185 -1.69 -8.05 -11.16
N ALA A 186 -0.72 -8.58 -10.43
CA ALA A 186 -0.51 -8.29 -9.01
C ALA A 186 0.91 -7.79 -8.80
N ILE A 187 1.06 -6.61 -8.20
CA ILE A 187 2.35 -5.92 -8.03
C ILE A 187 2.42 -5.42 -6.57
N THR A 188 3.61 -5.49 -5.99
CA THR A 188 3.88 -4.86 -4.69
C THR A 188 4.55 -3.52 -4.91
N LEU A 189 4.01 -2.46 -4.32
CA LEU A 189 4.61 -1.14 -4.27
C LEU A 189 5.32 -0.94 -2.93
N HIS A 190 6.60 -0.60 -2.97
CA HIS A 190 7.36 -0.09 -1.83
C HIS A 190 7.46 1.43 -1.92
N PRO A 191 6.73 2.17 -1.09
CA PRO A 191 7.00 3.59 -0.85
C PRO A 191 8.40 3.77 -0.25
N GLY A 192 8.96 4.96 -0.42
CA GLY A 192 10.12 5.40 0.35
C GLY A 192 9.75 5.74 1.80
N ALA A 193 10.70 6.32 2.52
CA ALA A 193 10.45 6.92 3.82
C ALA A 193 9.44 8.07 3.64
N ALA A 194 8.35 8.07 4.40
CA ALA A 194 7.25 8.96 4.11
C ALA A 194 6.84 9.86 5.28
N VAL A 195 6.39 11.05 4.95
CA VAL A 195 5.74 11.98 5.89
C VAL A 195 4.23 11.77 5.79
N THR A 196 3.64 11.35 6.90
CA THR A 196 2.21 11.11 7.01
C THR A 196 1.69 11.66 8.34
N GLU A 197 0.42 11.48 8.62
CA GLU A 197 -0.16 11.83 9.94
C GLU A 197 0.40 10.97 11.09
N VAL A 198 1.04 9.84 10.77
CA VAL A 198 1.60 8.89 11.76
C VAL A 198 3.12 8.98 11.80
N THR A 199 3.77 9.14 10.66
CA THR A 199 5.23 9.12 10.50
C THR A 199 5.78 10.47 10.08
N ALA A 200 6.98 10.82 10.55
CA ALA A 200 7.69 12.05 10.19
C ALA A 200 9.16 11.74 9.91
N PHE A 201 9.42 11.23 8.70
CA PHE A 201 10.81 11.02 8.27
C PHE A 201 11.37 12.31 7.66
N PRO A 202 12.55 12.78 8.08
CA PRO A 202 13.20 13.91 7.44
C PRO A 202 13.39 13.64 5.94
N ASP A 203 13.12 14.64 5.11
CA ASP A 203 13.20 14.54 3.64
C ASP A 203 12.41 13.38 3.01
N GLY A 204 11.41 12.88 3.75
CA GLY A 204 10.54 11.79 3.29
C GLY A 204 9.59 12.23 2.19
N GLU A 205 9.18 11.27 1.36
CA GLU A 205 8.18 11.50 0.32
C GLU A 205 6.78 11.78 0.92
N THR A 206 5.95 12.50 0.17
CA THR A 206 4.54 12.63 0.54
C THR A 206 3.72 11.45 0.02
N PRO A 207 2.54 11.16 0.60
CA PRO A 207 1.64 10.14 0.07
C PRO A 207 1.19 10.39 -1.39
N ILE A 208 1.32 11.62 -1.89
CA ILE A 208 1.02 11.99 -3.29
C ILE A 208 1.99 11.31 -4.25
N PHE A 209 3.28 11.21 -3.88
CA PHE A 209 4.28 10.55 -4.70
C PHE A 209 3.93 9.07 -4.96
N SER A 210 3.58 8.33 -3.92
CA SER A 210 3.05 6.97 -4.07
C SER A 210 1.75 6.91 -4.87
N GLY A 211 0.88 7.91 -4.74
CA GLY A 211 -0.31 8.06 -5.56
C GLY A 211 0.01 8.19 -7.05
N ARG A 212 1.01 8.99 -7.40
CA ARG A 212 1.50 9.17 -8.78
C ARG A 212 2.12 7.87 -9.32
N ALA A 213 2.86 7.12 -8.49
CA ALA A 213 3.40 5.81 -8.86
C ALA A 213 2.27 4.82 -9.23
N VAL A 214 1.23 4.73 -8.40
CA VAL A 214 0.05 3.87 -8.68
C VAL A 214 -0.68 4.33 -9.95
N THR A 215 -0.84 5.64 -10.13
CA THR A 215 -1.48 6.21 -11.32
C THR A 215 -0.68 5.94 -12.59
N ALA A 216 0.65 5.99 -12.52
CA ALA A 216 1.52 5.64 -13.65
C ALA A 216 1.34 4.18 -14.06
N LEU A 217 1.31 3.25 -13.12
CA LEU A 217 1.02 1.83 -13.40
C LEU A 217 -0.37 1.63 -14.02
N LEU A 218 -1.38 2.36 -13.56
CA LEU A 218 -2.76 2.24 -14.07
C LEU A 218 -2.95 2.84 -15.46
N ASN A 219 -2.27 3.95 -15.79
CA ASN A 219 -2.57 4.76 -16.96
C ASN A 219 -1.47 4.80 -18.02
N LYS A 220 -0.19 4.69 -17.61
CA LYS A 220 0.96 4.83 -18.50
C LYS A 220 1.64 3.50 -18.81
N ALA A 221 1.57 2.50 -17.91
CA ALA A 221 2.16 1.20 -18.14
C ALA A 221 1.43 0.46 -19.27
N ASN A 222 2.17 0.03 -20.27
CA ASN A 222 1.63 -0.85 -21.30
C ASN A 222 1.63 -2.31 -20.79
N LYS A 223 1.00 -3.20 -21.58
CA LYS A 223 0.88 -4.62 -21.22
C LYS A 223 2.23 -5.28 -20.99
N ASP A 224 3.20 -5.04 -21.84
CA ASP A 224 4.54 -5.66 -21.74
C ASP A 224 5.26 -5.22 -20.46
N HIS A 225 5.09 -3.97 -20.06
CA HIS A 225 5.67 -3.47 -18.82
C HIS A 225 4.96 -4.08 -17.58
N LEU A 226 3.63 -4.14 -17.58
CA LEU A 226 2.88 -4.81 -16.52
C LEU A 226 3.25 -6.30 -16.41
N GLU A 227 3.46 -7.00 -17.53
CA GLU A 227 3.94 -8.39 -17.51
C GLU A 227 5.33 -8.54 -16.89
N LYS A 228 6.24 -7.59 -17.16
CA LYS A 228 7.58 -7.58 -16.55
C LYS A 228 7.54 -7.31 -15.04
N LEU A 229 6.60 -6.50 -14.57
CA LEU A 229 6.45 -6.14 -13.16
C LEU A 229 5.57 -7.11 -12.39
N ASN A 230 4.83 -7.99 -13.06
CA ASN A 230 3.88 -8.90 -12.45
C ASN A 230 4.54 -9.83 -11.44
N GLY A 231 4.04 -9.84 -10.21
CA GLY A 231 4.59 -10.61 -9.09
C GLY A 231 5.84 -10.01 -8.45
N LYS A 232 6.26 -8.81 -8.87
CA LYS A 232 7.47 -8.18 -8.36
C LYS A 232 7.17 -7.07 -7.36
N VAL A 233 8.20 -6.75 -6.60
CA VAL A 233 8.28 -5.53 -5.80
C VAL A 233 8.84 -4.42 -6.68
N VAL A 234 8.19 -3.27 -6.68
CA VAL A 234 8.62 -2.05 -7.37
C VAL A 234 8.68 -0.89 -6.38
N GLN A 235 9.64 -0.01 -6.55
CA GLN A 235 9.74 1.20 -5.73
C GLN A 235 9.03 2.38 -6.39
N ALA A 236 8.41 3.23 -5.59
CA ALA A 236 7.81 4.47 -6.09
C ALA A 236 8.84 5.35 -6.83
N ALA A 237 10.08 5.41 -6.33
CA ALA A 237 11.16 6.17 -6.94
C ALA A 237 11.62 5.59 -8.30
N GLU A 238 11.63 4.26 -8.49
CA GLU A 238 11.93 3.64 -9.79
C GLU A 238 10.86 3.99 -10.82
N LEU A 239 9.59 3.87 -10.41
CA LEU A 239 8.47 4.25 -11.28
C LEU A 239 8.48 5.75 -11.63
N ALA A 240 8.98 6.60 -10.71
CA ALA A 240 9.11 8.03 -10.99
C ALA A 240 10.15 8.31 -12.07
N VAL A 241 11.24 7.58 -12.11
CA VAL A 241 12.24 7.66 -13.20
C VAL A 241 11.66 7.11 -14.51
N ASP A 242 10.98 5.96 -14.46
CA ASP A 242 10.44 5.30 -15.66
C ASP A 242 9.31 6.08 -16.33
N TYR A 243 8.51 6.81 -15.53
CA TYR A 243 7.28 7.49 -15.99
C TYR A 243 7.31 9.00 -15.87
N ASP A 244 8.44 9.57 -15.49
CA ASP A 244 8.67 11.02 -15.39
C ASP A 244 7.59 11.71 -14.54
N PHE A 245 7.65 11.49 -13.22
CA PHE A 245 6.85 12.23 -12.25
C PHE A 245 7.68 12.56 -11.01
N VAL A 246 7.25 13.58 -10.29
CA VAL A 246 7.90 14.11 -9.08
C VAL A 246 6.88 14.18 -7.95
N ASP A 247 7.32 14.52 -6.73
CA ASP A 247 6.41 14.76 -5.61
C ASP A 247 5.71 16.12 -5.74
N ILE A 248 4.86 16.46 -4.77
CA ILE A 248 4.03 17.67 -4.80
C ILE A 248 4.84 18.96 -4.80
N ASP A 249 6.07 18.93 -4.26
CA ASP A 249 7.00 20.06 -4.24
C ASP A 249 7.83 20.20 -5.53
N GLY A 250 7.58 19.35 -6.51
CA GLY A 250 8.31 19.30 -7.78
C GLY A 250 9.67 18.61 -7.71
N LYS A 251 10.00 17.95 -6.61
CA LYS A 251 11.26 17.24 -6.42
C LYS A 251 11.09 15.74 -6.49
N MET A 252 12.17 15.08 -6.87
CA MET A 252 12.34 13.64 -6.66
C MET A 252 12.74 13.44 -5.19
N PRO A 253 11.97 12.68 -4.40
CA PRO A 253 12.36 12.39 -3.02
C PRO A 253 13.75 11.73 -2.96
N THR A 254 14.60 12.26 -2.09
CA THR A 254 15.98 11.76 -1.90
C THR A 254 16.06 10.60 -0.91
N GLY A 255 14.96 10.28 -0.26
CA GLY A 255 14.89 9.29 0.80
C GLY A 255 15.02 7.87 0.30
N VAL A 256 16.18 7.33 0.44
CA VAL A 256 16.70 6.01 0.13
C VAL A 256 17.37 5.97 -1.24
N GLU A 257 18.67 6.19 -1.21
CA GLU A 257 19.54 5.87 -2.32
C GLU A 257 19.31 4.39 -2.70
N ILE A 258 18.76 4.15 -3.90
CA ILE A 258 18.52 2.81 -4.40
C ILE A 258 19.87 2.21 -4.70
N THR A 259 20.45 1.50 -3.74
CA THR A 259 21.69 0.79 -3.98
C THR A 259 21.43 -0.36 -4.96
N LYS A 260 22.44 -0.72 -5.74
CA LYS A 260 22.37 -1.88 -6.65
C LYS A 260 21.93 -3.14 -5.90
N THR A 261 22.41 -3.32 -4.67
CA THR A 261 22.06 -4.45 -3.79
C THR A 261 20.55 -4.48 -3.47
N TRP A 262 19.93 -3.33 -3.28
CA TRP A 262 18.49 -3.23 -3.04
C TRP A 262 17.69 -3.59 -4.29
N ARG A 263 18.11 -3.06 -5.44
CA ARG A 263 17.47 -3.35 -6.71
C ARG A 263 17.55 -4.84 -7.04
N ASP A 264 18.71 -5.46 -6.83
CA ASP A 264 18.91 -6.88 -7.10
C ASP A 264 18.08 -7.75 -6.13
N ALA A 265 17.99 -7.38 -4.86
CA ALA A 265 17.17 -8.10 -3.87
C ALA A 265 15.66 -7.97 -4.16
N MET A 266 15.20 -6.81 -4.63
CA MET A 266 13.78 -6.57 -4.89
C MET A 266 13.33 -6.98 -6.31
N SER A 267 14.24 -7.10 -7.27
CA SER A 267 13.92 -7.60 -8.60
C SER A 267 13.73 -9.11 -8.65
N SER A 268 14.12 -9.83 -7.61
CA SER A 268 13.84 -11.27 -7.50
C SER A 268 12.33 -11.49 -7.26
N PRO A 269 11.66 -12.35 -8.03
CA PRO A 269 10.26 -12.71 -7.80
C PRO A 269 10.03 -13.49 -6.49
N LEU A 270 11.11 -13.97 -5.89
CA LEU A 270 11.16 -14.57 -4.57
C LEU A 270 12.23 -13.80 -3.81
N ILE A 271 11.84 -13.16 -2.70
CA ILE A 271 12.82 -12.67 -1.74
C ILE A 271 13.67 -13.87 -1.35
N GLN A 272 14.89 -13.93 -1.86
CA GLN A 272 15.83 -14.93 -1.41
C GLN A 272 16.25 -14.54 0.02
N TYR A 273 15.61 -15.16 1.00
CA TYR A 273 16.16 -15.15 2.35
C TYR A 273 17.47 -15.94 2.27
N SER A 274 18.59 -15.23 2.18
CA SER A 274 19.90 -15.86 2.33
C SER A 274 20.03 -16.31 3.77
N PHE A 275 20.25 -17.59 3.99
CA PHE A 275 20.64 -18.13 5.31
C PHE A 275 22.02 -17.62 5.75
N GLU A 276 22.74 -16.95 4.86
CA GLU A 276 24.06 -16.37 5.08
C GLU A 276 24.00 -14.86 5.36
N ALA A 277 22.80 -14.26 5.39
CA ALA A 277 22.66 -12.83 5.71
C ALA A 277 23.09 -12.60 7.17
N ASP A 278 23.90 -11.57 7.38
CA ASP A 278 24.22 -11.09 8.72
C ASP A 278 22.94 -10.76 9.47
N LEU A 279 22.88 -11.13 10.75
CA LEU A 279 21.76 -10.74 11.59
C LEU A 279 21.68 -9.21 11.66
N PRO A 280 20.48 -8.65 11.53
CA PRO A 280 20.31 -7.21 11.64
C PRO A 280 20.80 -6.72 13.01
N ASP A 281 21.58 -5.65 13.01
CA ASP A 281 22.00 -4.97 14.23
C ASP A 281 20.85 -4.09 14.74
N PRO A 282 20.20 -4.45 15.87
CA PRO A 282 19.07 -3.68 16.38
C PRO A 282 19.41 -2.23 16.72
N SER A 283 20.66 -1.93 17.03
CA SER A 283 21.10 -0.57 17.32
C SER A 283 21.16 0.34 16.09
N LYS A 284 21.25 -0.26 14.90
CA LYS A 284 21.23 0.42 13.61
C LYS A 284 19.87 0.40 12.92
N SER A 285 18.91 -0.31 13.50
CA SER A 285 17.54 -0.36 12.99
C SER A 285 16.71 0.79 13.53
N LEU A 286 15.61 1.10 12.84
CA LEU A 286 14.61 2.06 13.32
C LEU A 286 13.81 1.54 14.55
N ASN A 287 14.24 0.44 15.19
CA ASN A 287 13.70 -0.01 16.47
C ASN A 287 14.48 0.52 17.69
N HIS A 288 15.45 1.41 17.50
CA HIS A 288 16.15 2.09 18.60
C HIS A 288 15.15 2.93 19.41
N PRO A 289 15.34 3.12 20.74
CA PRO A 289 14.43 3.92 21.58
C PRO A 289 14.12 5.32 21.03
N ASP A 290 15.06 5.93 20.36
CA ASP A 290 14.90 7.27 19.77
C ASP A 290 13.97 7.29 18.53
N VAL A 291 13.60 6.14 18.00
CA VAL A 291 12.69 6.01 16.85
C VAL A 291 11.27 6.47 17.16
N SER A 292 10.88 6.55 18.43
CA SER A 292 9.57 7.09 18.80
C SER A 292 9.29 8.49 18.21
N ALA A 293 10.34 9.26 17.94
CA ALA A 293 10.24 10.55 17.27
C ALA A 293 9.69 10.46 15.84
N PHE A 294 9.81 9.32 15.17
CA PHE A 294 9.26 9.09 13.83
C PHE A 294 7.74 8.82 13.81
N PHE A 295 7.12 8.64 14.99
CA PHE A 295 5.69 8.32 15.11
C PHE A 295 4.89 9.35 15.93
N PRO A 296 5.03 10.67 15.68
CA PRO A 296 4.41 11.69 16.52
C PRO A 296 2.89 11.63 16.53
N GLY A 297 2.30 11.15 15.45
CA GLY A 297 0.84 11.06 15.29
C GLY A 297 0.21 9.74 15.75
N ALA A 298 1.00 8.72 16.11
CA ALA A 298 0.44 7.38 16.40
C ALA A 298 -0.56 7.37 17.57
N LYS A 299 -0.34 8.20 18.60
CA LYS A 299 -1.21 8.33 19.76
C LYS A 299 -2.62 8.84 19.46
N ASN A 300 -2.82 9.45 18.30
CA ASN A 300 -4.10 10.03 17.89
C ASN A 300 -5.06 8.99 17.28
N TYR A 301 -4.61 7.76 17.12
CA TYR A 301 -5.37 6.70 16.44
C TYR A 301 -5.46 5.44 17.30
N LYS A 302 -6.61 4.75 17.17
CA LYS A 302 -6.83 3.44 17.82
C LYS A 302 -6.54 2.32 16.82
N VAL A 303 -5.96 1.24 17.30
CA VAL A 303 -5.73 0.00 16.53
C VAL A 303 -7.03 -0.76 16.36
#